data_38ee6f5278b821c4539bead6c221ea87
#
_entry.id   38ee6f5278b821c4539bead6c221ea87
#
_cell.length_a   1.000
_cell.length_b   1.000
_cell.length_c   1.000
_cell.angle_alpha   90.00
_cell.angle_beta   90.00
_cell.angle_gamma   90.00
#
_symmetry.space_group_name_H-M   'P 1'
#
loop_
_entity.id
_entity.type
_entity.pdbx_description
1 polymer ?
#
loop_
_entity_poly.entity_id
_entity_poly.type
_entity_poly.pdbx_seq_one_letter_code
_entity_poly.pdbx_strand_id
1 'polypeptide(L)'
;MDRESCDVCGGDGYSSPSVTVDAVATRMRNGEIEALMIQRGPKPPEWHGKWAFPGGFVDVGEDPLDAVLRELVEETGVCGRNPTLLSVLGSPGRDPRKHCVGLFYRVDVDADSKPLAGDDAISADWVPLGMMSAENVAGDHIQVIGMISNAE
;
A
#
# COMPACT_ATOMS: atom_id res chain seq x y z
N MET A 1 -18.83 -11.19 -23.97
CA MET A 1 -18.82 -10.22 -22.87
C MET A 1 -19.70 -9.05 -23.26
N ASP A 2 -20.72 -8.79 -22.49
CA ASP A 2 -21.63 -7.69 -22.76
C ASP A 2 -20.96 -6.36 -22.49
N ARG A 3 -21.05 -5.44 -23.43
CA ARG A 3 -20.46 -4.11 -23.35
C ARG A 3 -21.56 -3.08 -23.23
N GLU A 4 -22.15 -3.01 -22.08
CA GLU A 4 -23.14 -1.98 -21.82
C GLU A 4 -22.46 -0.81 -21.11
N SER A 5 -22.81 0.40 -21.52
CA SER A 5 -22.33 1.60 -20.83
C SER A 5 -22.77 1.58 -19.39
N CYS A 6 -21.83 1.72 -18.47
CA CYS A 6 -22.13 1.81 -17.04
C CYS A 6 -21.15 2.73 -16.36
N ASP A 7 -21.59 3.32 -15.25
CA ASP A 7 -20.75 4.25 -14.48
C ASP A 7 -19.58 3.55 -13.79
N VAL A 8 -19.71 2.25 -13.54
CA VAL A 8 -18.68 1.46 -12.86
C VAL A 8 -17.48 1.17 -13.77
N CYS A 9 -17.75 0.93 -15.05
CA CYS A 9 -16.70 0.60 -16.03
C CYS A 9 -16.22 1.81 -16.83
N GLY A 10 -16.64 3.03 -16.46
CA GLY A 10 -16.24 4.24 -17.15
C GLY A 10 -16.94 4.45 -18.50
N GLY A 11 -18.00 3.70 -18.76
CA GLY A 11 -18.82 3.89 -19.95
C GLY A 11 -18.37 3.14 -21.20
N ASP A 12 -17.27 2.38 -21.12
CA ASP A 12 -16.77 1.61 -22.28
C ASP A 12 -17.35 0.20 -22.36
N GLY A 13 -18.16 -0.20 -21.41
CA GLY A 13 -18.78 -1.52 -21.36
C GLY A 13 -17.87 -2.64 -20.86
N TYR A 14 -16.68 -2.33 -20.39
CA TYR A 14 -15.74 -3.32 -19.82
C TYR A 14 -15.65 -3.18 -18.32
N SER A 15 -15.76 -4.31 -17.62
CA SER A 15 -15.42 -4.36 -16.20
C SER A 15 -13.90 -4.51 -16.09
N SER A 16 -13.27 -3.71 -15.27
CA SER A 16 -11.82 -3.79 -15.03
C SER A 16 -11.52 -3.80 -13.54
N PRO A 17 -10.40 -4.44 -13.14
CA PRO A 17 -9.99 -4.37 -11.74
C PRO A 17 -9.61 -2.94 -11.37
N SER A 18 -9.72 -2.64 -10.10
CA SER A 18 -9.22 -1.37 -9.56
C SER A 18 -7.71 -1.41 -9.43
N VAL A 19 -7.08 -0.25 -9.52
CA VAL A 19 -5.64 -0.11 -9.34
C VAL A 19 -5.38 0.54 -7.99
N THR A 20 -4.53 -0.10 -7.18
CA THR A 20 -4.06 0.47 -5.91
C THR A 20 -2.56 0.69 -5.97
N VAL A 21 -2.08 1.60 -5.13
CA VAL A 21 -0.66 1.86 -4.96
C VAL A 21 -0.30 1.74 -3.49
N ASP A 22 0.90 1.26 -3.22
CA ASP A 22 1.44 1.12 -1.87
C ASP A 22 2.86 1.62 -1.84
N ALA A 23 3.20 2.39 -0.81
CA ALA A 23 4.52 2.98 -0.64
C ALA A 23 5.38 2.09 0.26
N VAL A 24 6.54 1.68 -0.25
CA VAL A 24 7.53 0.90 0.49
C VAL A 24 8.69 1.81 0.83
N ALA A 25 8.67 2.38 2.02
CA ALA A 25 9.73 3.24 2.55
C ALA A 25 10.41 2.50 3.70
N THR A 26 11.73 2.40 3.65
CA THR A 26 12.52 1.67 4.64
C THR A 26 13.62 2.55 5.22
N ARG A 27 14.09 2.17 6.39
CA ARG A 27 15.27 2.77 7.03
C ARG A 27 16.03 1.71 7.82
N MET A 28 17.30 1.98 8.09
CA MET A 28 18.08 1.17 9.04
C MET A 28 18.07 1.86 10.41
N ARG A 29 17.76 1.11 11.44
CA ARG A 29 17.82 1.60 12.82
C ARG A 29 18.31 0.48 13.73
N ASN A 30 19.39 0.73 14.47
CA ASN A 30 19.98 -0.25 15.39
C ASN A 30 20.32 -1.59 14.73
N GLY A 31 20.78 -1.56 13.47
CA GLY A 31 21.13 -2.76 12.72
C GLY A 31 19.94 -3.50 12.10
N GLU A 32 18.73 -2.98 12.25
CA GLU A 32 17.53 -3.60 11.71
C GLU A 32 16.90 -2.73 10.62
N ILE A 33 16.32 -3.39 9.61
CA ILE A 33 15.52 -2.70 8.61
C ILE A 33 14.12 -2.49 9.20
N GLU A 34 13.65 -1.24 9.14
CA GLU A 34 12.28 -0.88 9.49
C GLU A 34 11.55 -0.37 8.26
N ALA A 35 10.28 -0.72 8.13
CA ALA A 35 9.41 -0.20 7.08
C ALA A 35 8.37 0.73 7.69
N LEU A 36 8.01 1.76 6.94
CA LEU A 36 6.94 2.68 7.32
C LEU A 36 5.61 2.00 7.05
N MET A 37 4.85 1.74 8.11
CA MET A 37 3.60 0.97 8.05
C MET A 37 2.47 1.73 8.72
N ILE A 38 1.25 1.39 8.32
CA ILE A 38 0.04 1.83 9.02
C ILE A 38 -0.68 0.62 9.60
N GLN A 39 -1.46 0.82 10.68
CA GLN A 39 -2.42 -0.17 11.14
C GLN A 39 -3.78 0.13 10.55
N ARG A 40 -4.37 -0.90 9.95
CA ARG A 40 -5.65 -0.79 9.27
C ARG A 40 -6.78 -0.57 10.26
N GLY A 41 -7.70 0.33 9.91
CA GLY A 41 -8.96 0.52 10.60
C GLY A 41 -9.92 -0.64 10.39
N PRO A 42 -11.21 -0.49 10.79
CA PRO A 42 -12.15 -1.61 10.82
C PRO A 42 -12.63 -2.12 9.45
N LYS A 43 -12.26 -1.47 8.36
CA LYS A 43 -12.72 -1.86 7.01
C LYS A 43 -11.54 -2.14 6.09
N PRO A 44 -11.48 -3.32 5.44
CA PRO A 44 -12.35 -4.48 5.66
C PRO A 44 -12.02 -5.16 7.00
N PRO A 45 -13.00 -5.84 7.62
CA PRO A 45 -12.78 -6.42 8.95
C PRO A 45 -11.68 -7.46 9.00
N GLU A 46 -11.40 -8.14 7.89
CA GLU A 46 -10.32 -9.12 7.79
C GLU A 46 -8.94 -8.51 8.05
N TRP A 47 -8.78 -7.21 7.79
CA TRP A 47 -7.51 -6.49 7.94
C TRP A 47 -7.44 -5.61 9.18
N HIS A 48 -8.51 -5.57 9.98
CA HIS A 48 -8.58 -4.67 11.15
C HIS A 48 -7.41 -4.90 12.11
N GLY A 49 -6.70 -3.83 12.41
CA GLY A 49 -5.56 -3.83 13.32
C GLY A 49 -4.26 -4.40 12.74
N LYS A 50 -4.30 -4.85 11.50
CA LYS A 50 -3.10 -5.40 10.85
C LYS A 50 -2.26 -4.30 10.22
N TRP A 51 -0.95 -4.54 10.14
CA TRP A 51 -0.01 -3.65 9.48
C TRP A 51 -0.14 -3.75 7.97
N ALA A 52 -0.04 -2.62 7.29
CA ALA A 52 -0.04 -2.52 5.84
C ALA A 52 0.89 -1.39 5.41
N PHE A 53 1.39 -1.48 4.18
CA PHE A 53 2.07 -0.33 3.59
C PHE A 53 1.06 0.80 3.39
N PRO A 54 1.47 2.07 3.56
CA PRO A 54 0.60 3.20 3.23
C PRO A 54 0.23 3.16 1.76
N GLY A 55 -1.05 3.34 1.45
CA GLY A 55 -1.51 3.28 0.07
C GLY A 55 -3.01 3.41 -0.06
N GLY A 56 -3.47 3.33 -1.27
CA GLY A 56 -4.89 3.44 -1.58
C GLY A 56 -5.15 3.36 -3.08
N PHE A 57 -6.37 3.71 -3.47
CA PHE A 57 -6.78 3.63 -4.86
C PHE A 57 -6.22 4.79 -5.69
N VAL A 58 -5.83 4.46 -6.92
CA VAL A 58 -5.49 5.46 -7.93
C VAL A 58 -6.81 6.06 -8.44
N ASP A 59 -6.88 7.38 -8.50
CA ASP A 59 -8.05 8.08 -9.03
C ASP A 59 -8.01 8.07 -10.56
N VAL A 60 -9.20 8.10 -11.17
CA VAL A 60 -9.30 8.26 -12.63
C VAL A 60 -8.60 9.55 -13.04
N GLY A 61 -7.71 9.45 -14.02
CA GLY A 61 -6.94 10.60 -14.50
C GLY A 61 -5.66 10.88 -13.70
N GLU A 62 -5.36 10.08 -12.69
CA GLU A 62 -4.16 10.23 -11.85
C GLU A 62 -3.08 9.23 -12.26
N ASP A 63 -1.84 9.69 -12.37
CA ASP A 63 -0.69 8.81 -12.58
C ASP A 63 -0.41 8.04 -11.28
N PRO A 64 -0.19 6.71 -11.33
CA PRO A 64 0.15 5.95 -10.14
C PRO A 64 1.38 6.47 -9.37
N LEU A 65 2.36 7.06 -10.05
CA LEU A 65 3.52 7.66 -9.40
C LEU A 65 3.12 8.83 -8.50
N ASP A 66 2.15 9.63 -8.94
CA ASP A 66 1.61 10.74 -8.13
C ASP A 66 0.70 10.19 -7.02
N ALA A 67 -0.07 9.17 -7.33
CA ALA A 67 -1.00 8.55 -6.37
C ALA A 67 -0.27 7.99 -5.15
N VAL A 68 0.85 7.29 -5.36
CA VAL A 68 1.59 6.69 -4.23
C VAL A 68 2.16 7.75 -3.30
N LEU A 69 2.64 8.87 -3.85
CA LEU A 69 3.16 9.97 -3.04
C LEU A 69 2.02 10.70 -2.30
N ARG A 70 0.89 10.87 -2.94
CA ARG A 70 -0.31 11.45 -2.33
C ARG A 70 -0.81 10.60 -1.16
N GLU A 71 -0.97 9.30 -1.38
CA GLU A 71 -1.45 8.37 -0.34
C GLU A 71 -0.49 8.31 0.84
N LEU A 72 0.81 8.34 0.60
CA LEU A 72 1.80 8.35 1.67
C LEU A 72 1.61 9.56 2.58
N VAL A 73 1.42 10.74 2.01
CA VAL A 73 1.16 11.97 2.79
C VAL A 73 -0.18 11.87 3.52
N GLU A 74 -1.23 11.42 2.84
CA GLU A 74 -2.57 11.33 3.45
C GLU A 74 -2.60 10.39 4.65
N GLU A 75 -1.89 9.26 4.57
CA GLU A 75 -1.95 8.24 5.62
C GLU A 75 -0.89 8.38 6.70
N THR A 76 0.24 9.02 6.42
CA THR A 76 1.35 9.09 7.37
C THR A 76 1.87 10.50 7.64
N GLY A 77 1.48 11.47 6.82
CA GLY A 77 2.03 12.82 6.89
C GLY A 77 3.47 12.95 6.38
N VAL A 78 4.06 11.84 5.90
CA VAL A 78 5.45 11.82 5.43
C VAL A 78 5.53 12.13 3.95
N CYS A 79 6.43 13.03 3.57
CA CYS A 79 6.69 13.36 2.17
C CYS A 79 7.71 12.39 1.58
N GLY A 80 7.34 11.75 0.47
CA GLY A 80 8.22 10.86 -0.27
C GLY A 80 8.68 11.44 -1.59
N ARG A 81 9.67 10.78 -2.20
CA ARG A 81 10.20 11.17 -3.50
C ARG A 81 10.74 9.94 -4.24
N ASN A 82 10.95 10.09 -5.53
CA ASN A 82 11.58 9.09 -6.41
C ASN A 82 10.89 7.70 -6.36
N PRO A 83 9.57 7.62 -6.58
CA PRO A 83 8.92 6.31 -6.56
C PRO A 83 9.44 5.42 -7.70
N THR A 84 9.79 4.18 -7.36
CA THR A 84 10.30 3.18 -8.31
C THR A 84 9.53 1.90 -8.11
N LEU A 85 9.00 1.33 -9.19
CA LEU A 85 8.18 0.12 -9.09
C LEU A 85 9.00 -1.04 -8.53
N LEU A 86 8.53 -1.63 -7.45
CA LEU A 86 9.15 -2.78 -6.80
C LEU A 86 8.45 -4.09 -7.18
N SER A 87 7.12 -4.11 -7.18
CA SER A 87 6.35 -5.31 -7.45
C SER A 87 4.92 -4.99 -7.86
N VAL A 88 4.29 -5.93 -8.53
CA VAL A 88 2.86 -5.88 -8.86
C VAL A 88 2.22 -7.16 -8.33
N LEU A 89 1.19 -7.03 -7.51
CA LEU A 89 0.40 -8.15 -7.03
C LEU A 89 -1.04 -7.97 -7.52
N GLY A 90 -1.51 -8.89 -8.34
CA GLY A 90 -2.81 -8.74 -9.01
C GLY A 90 -3.69 -9.99 -8.99
N SER A 91 -3.45 -10.92 -8.09
CA SER A 91 -4.30 -12.11 -7.96
C SER A 91 -5.75 -11.73 -7.65
N PRO A 92 -6.76 -12.29 -8.34
CA PRO A 92 -8.16 -11.88 -8.15
C PRO A 92 -8.68 -11.97 -6.72
N GLY A 93 -8.19 -12.93 -5.94
CA GLY A 93 -8.65 -13.13 -4.56
C GLY A 93 -7.83 -12.41 -3.49
N ARG A 94 -6.85 -11.58 -3.86
CA ARG A 94 -5.93 -10.98 -2.89
C ARG A 94 -6.57 -9.94 -1.97
N ASP A 95 -7.61 -9.28 -2.44
CA ASP A 95 -8.32 -8.22 -1.70
C ASP A 95 -9.76 -8.68 -1.46
N PRO A 96 -10.23 -8.71 -0.21
CA PRO A 96 -11.59 -9.18 0.08
C PRO A 96 -12.69 -8.26 -0.45
N ARG A 97 -12.37 -7.00 -0.76
CA ARG A 97 -13.36 -6.03 -1.23
C ARG A 97 -13.73 -6.24 -2.70
N LYS A 98 -12.73 -6.45 -3.55
CA LYS A 98 -12.88 -6.63 -5.00
C LYS A 98 -11.53 -6.95 -5.63
N HIS A 99 -11.53 -7.29 -6.93
CA HIS A 99 -10.26 -7.50 -7.65
C HIS A 99 -9.49 -6.19 -7.75
N CYS A 100 -8.31 -6.17 -7.14
CA CYS A 100 -7.40 -5.03 -7.17
C CYS A 100 -6.03 -5.46 -7.69
N VAL A 101 -5.47 -4.66 -8.58
CA VAL A 101 -4.08 -4.79 -9.00
C VAL A 101 -3.27 -3.78 -8.18
N GLY A 102 -2.41 -4.28 -7.32
CA GLY A 102 -1.60 -3.46 -6.42
C GLY A 102 -0.21 -3.21 -6.99
N LEU A 103 0.16 -1.94 -7.10
CA LEU A 103 1.47 -1.50 -7.53
C LEU A 103 2.24 -1.06 -6.29
N PHE A 104 3.31 -1.79 -5.97
CA PHE A 104 4.17 -1.47 -4.82
C PHE A 104 5.39 -0.69 -5.30
N TYR A 105 5.53 0.53 -4.80
CA TYR A 105 6.62 1.41 -5.17
C TYR A 105 7.59 1.59 -4.01
N ARG A 106 8.87 1.42 -4.27
CA ARG A 106 9.91 1.87 -3.33
C ARG A 106 9.93 3.41 -3.39
N VAL A 107 9.86 4.04 -2.22
CA VAL A 107 9.79 5.50 -2.10
C VAL A 107 10.86 5.97 -1.13
N ASP A 108 11.62 6.99 -1.51
CA ASP A 108 12.62 7.59 -0.62
C ASP A 108 11.94 8.56 0.33
N VAL A 109 12.27 8.45 1.61
CA VAL A 109 11.83 9.37 2.67
C VAL A 109 13.01 9.68 3.59
N ASP A 110 12.89 10.73 4.37
CA ASP A 110 13.88 11.01 5.40
C ASP A 110 13.77 9.97 6.54
N ALA A 111 14.91 9.39 6.90
CA ALA A 111 14.98 8.36 7.94
C ALA A 111 14.50 8.85 9.30
N ASP A 112 14.56 10.16 9.54
CA ASP A 112 14.10 10.78 10.80
C ASP A 112 12.64 11.21 10.75
N SER A 113 11.91 10.89 9.69
CA SER A 113 10.50 11.21 9.57
C SER A 113 9.70 10.60 10.73
N LYS A 114 8.75 11.38 11.25
CA LYS A 114 7.87 10.96 12.34
C LYS A 114 6.44 10.81 11.78
N PRO A 115 6.01 9.60 11.45
CA PRO A 115 4.68 9.40 10.89
C PRO A 115 3.58 9.67 11.91
N LEU A 116 2.46 10.18 11.40
CA LEU A 116 1.23 10.37 12.16
C LEU A 116 0.10 9.75 11.36
N ALA A 117 -0.73 8.93 12.02
CA ALA A 117 -1.85 8.28 11.36
C ALA A 117 -2.81 9.30 10.74
N GLY A 118 -3.16 9.07 9.47
CA GLY A 118 -4.24 9.79 8.80
C GLY A 118 -5.61 9.26 9.19
N ASP A 119 -6.66 9.74 8.49
CA ASP A 119 -8.05 9.55 8.90
C ASP A 119 -8.50 8.09 9.05
N ASP A 120 -8.02 7.20 8.19
CA ASP A 120 -8.51 5.81 8.13
C ASP A 120 -7.60 4.82 8.84
N ALA A 121 -6.45 5.24 9.34
CA ALA A 121 -5.48 4.38 10.02
C ALA A 121 -5.59 4.53 11.53
N ILE A 122 -5.43 3.43 12.26
CA ILE A 122 -5.36 3.43 13.72
C ILE A 122 -4.05 4.06 14.19
N SER A 123 -2.95 3.72 13.51
CA SER A 123 -1.62 4.25 13.80
C SER A 123 -0.74 4.21 12.57
N ALA A 124 0.37 4.94 12.61
CA ALA A 124 1.43 4.89 11.60
C ALA A 124 2.76 4.90 12.35
N ASP A 125 3.67 4.02 11.94
CA ASP A 125 4.94 3.86 12.64
C ASP A 125 5.99 3.20 11.74
N TRP A 126 7.23 3.31 12.16
CA TRP A 126 8.34 2.53 11.64
C TRP A 126 8.35 1.18 12.35
N VAL A 127 8.21 0.10 11.60
CA VAL A 127 8.08 -1.25 12.16
C VAL A 127 9.23 -2.12 11.67
N PRO A 128 10.02 -2.73 12.59
CA PRO A 128 11.06 -3.66 12.19
C PRO A 128 10.49 -4.83 11.37
N LEU A 129 11.16 -5.18 10.28
CA LEU A 129 10.68 -6.27 9.42
C LEU A 129 10.54 -7.59 10.19
N GLY A 130 11.45 -7.83 11.14
CA GLY A 130 11.43 -9.04 11.96
C GLY A 130 10.22 -9.15 12.90
N MET A 131 9.48 -8.07 13.13
CA MET A 131 8.28 -8.08 13.97
C MET A 131 6.99 -8.33 13.16
N MET A 132 7.10 -8.45 11.85
CA MET A 132 5.95 -8.65 10.98
C MET A 132 5.88 -10.08 10.46
N SER A 133 4.67 -10.62 10.43
CA SER A 133 4.38 -11.99 9.99
C SER A 133 3.07 -12.01 9.22
N ALA A 134 2.75 -13.14 8.60
CA ALA A 134 1.47 -13.31 7.90
C ALA A 134 0.26 -13.09 8.82
N GLU A 135 0.44 -13.21 10.13
CA GLU A 135 -0.66 -13.07 11.10
C GLU A 135 -0.98 -11.61 11.42
N ASN A 136 0.02 -10.72 11.40
CA ASN A 136 -0.17 -9.31 11.77
C ASN A 136 -0.04 -8.34 10.61
N VAL A 137 0.10 -8.84 9.38
CA VAL A 137 0.18 -8.04 8.15
C VAL A 137 -1.05 -8.27 7.29
N ALA A 138 -1.63 -7.21 6.77
CA ALA A 138 -2.83 -7.27 5.96
C ALA A 138 -2.56 -7.93 4.60
N GLY A 139 -3.47 -8.79 4.17
CA GLY A 139 -3.46 -9.38 2.83
C GLY A 139 -2.14 -10.05 2.49
N ASP A 140 -1.64 -9.75 1.31
CA ASP A 140 -0.40 -10.31 0.76
C ASP A 140 0.82 -9.37 0.90
N HIS A 141 0.70 -8.30 1.68
CA HIS A 141 1.80 -7.37 1.92
C HIS A 141 3.03 -8.07 2.51
N ILE A 142 2.83 -9.19 3.21
CA ILE A 142 3.94 -9.99 3.75
C ILE A 142 4.88 -10.49 2.64
N GLN A 143 4.37 -10.72 1.44
CA GLN A 143 5.20 -11.12 0.30
C GLN A 143 6.19 -10.01 -0.07
N VAL A 144 5.74 -8.75 -0.03
CA VAL A 144 6.60 -7.60 -0.34
C VAL A 144 7.63 -7.40 0.79
N ILE A 145 7.23 -7.61 2.04
CA ILE A 145 8.16 -7.59 3.18
C ILE A 145 9.27 -8.63 2.98
N GLY A 146 8.92 -9.82 2.50
CA GLY A 146 9.90 -10.85 2.15
C GLY A 146 10.87 -10.41 1.06
N MET A 147 10.38 -9.69 0.04
CA MET A 147 11.22 -9.18 -1.05
C MET A 147 12.25 -8.18 -0.55
N ILE A 148 11.87 -7.24 0.31
CA ILE A 148 12.81 -6.24 0.84
C ILE A 148 13.78 -6.84 1.86
N SER A 149 13.35 -7.84 2.63
CA SER A 149 14.24 -8.55 3.55
C SER A 149 15.36 -9.28 2.83
N ASN A 150 15.07 -9.88 1.69
CA ASN A 150 16.03 -10.67 0.92
C ASN A 150 16.92 -9.83 0.02
N ALA A 151 16.56 -8.59 -0.29
CA ALA A 151 17.29 -7.71 -1.18
C ALA A 151 18.39 -6.90 -0.46
N GLU A 152 18.40 -6.91 0.85
CA GLU A 152 19.30 -6.10 1.69
C GLU A 152 20.49 -6.90 2.25
#